data_11e89107342ffc990aa037468ea83965
#
_entry.id   11e89107342ffc990aa037468ea83965
#
_cell.length_a   1.000
_cell.length_b   1.000
_cell.length_c   1.000
_cell.angle_alpha   90.00
_cell.angle_beta   90.00
_cell.angle_gamma   90.00
#
_symmetry.space_group_name_H-M   'P 1'
#
loop_
_entity.id
_entity.type
_entity.pdbx_description
1 polymer ?
#
loop_
_entity_poly.entity_id
_entity_poly.type
_entity_poly.pdbx_seq_one_letter_code
_entity_poly.pdbx_strand_id
1 'polypeptide(L)'
;MCGIGGGDTVAATAGRTLPGMTLLLGDADIQSVFGWRDAIEALRAAYLTADDGVADHGARYPARSIARGDTGWLRVLSGVPGHGGLMGAKLIAAAPPAGQVSYLIALFDQGSAELVALADGNAITGYRTAATSALAADLLASPGPLTVGVLGSGFEARKHLLAVAAVRDVVGARGL
;
A
#
# COMPACT_ATOMS: atom_id res chain seq x y z
N MET A 1 -9.07 44.32 2.89
CA MET A 1 -7.67 43.91 2.95
C MET A 1 -7.52 43.01 4.16
N CYS A 2 -7.50 41.71 3.95
CA CYS A 2 -7.19 40.73 4.99
C CYS A 2 -6.21 39.74 4.41
N GLY A 3 -4.95 39.85 4.82
CA GLY A 3 -3.88 38.96 4.42
C GLY A 3 -3.97 37.66 5.23
N ILE A 4 -4.02 36.54 4.55
CA ILE A 4 -3.78 35.22 5.11
C ILE A 4 -2.40 34.78 4.63
N GLY A 5 -1.43 34.97 5.50
CA GLY A 5 -0.08 34.44 5.36
C GLY A 5 0.14 33.28 6.29
N GLY A 6 0.93 32.31 5.85
CA GLY A 6 1.57 31.34 6.72
C GLY A 6 1.10 29.91 6.52
N GLY A 7 1.56 29.26 5.43
CA GLY A 7 1.60 27.80 5.36
C GLY A 7 2.75 27.29 6.23
N ASP A 8 2.45 26.72 7.39
CA ASP A 8 3.43 25.97 8.18
C ASP A 8 3.69 24.62 7.51
N THR A 9 4.83 24.55 6.82
CA THR A 9 5.38 23.31 6.30
C THR A 9 5.90 22.51 7.50
N VAL A 10 5.13 21.51 7.93
CA VAL A 10 5.60 20.55 8.94
C VAL A 10 6.66 19.67 8.27
N ALA A 11 7.91 19.93 8.57
CA ALA A 11 9.00 19.08 8.17
C ALA A 11 8.83 17.68 8.80
N ALA A 12 8.76 16.66 7.96
CA ALA A 12 8.69 15.28 8.38
C ALA A 12 9.99 14.89 9.12
N THR A 13 9.91 14.80 10.44
CA THR A 13 10.98 14.25 11.27
C THR A 13 10.79 12.75 11.35
N ALA A 14 11.58 12.00 10.59
CA ALA A 14 11.60 10.56 10.63
C ALA A 14 11.91 10.06 12.06
N GLY A 15 10.98 9.26 12.63
CA GLY A 15 11.30 8.23 13.60
C GLY A 15 11.47 8.63 15.06
N ARG A 16 10.44 9.26 15.68
CA ARG A 16 10.25 9.15 17.13
C ARG A 16 8.78 9.37 17.45
N THR A 17 8.04 8.27 17.60
CA THR A 17 6.68 8.34 18.15
C THR A 17 6.77 8.74 19.62
N LEU A 18 6.29 9.92 19.97
CA LEU A 18 6.03 10.27 21.35
C LEU A 18 4.73 9.56 21.78
N PRO A 19 4.62 9.05 23.01
CA PRO A 19 3.39 8.43 23.51
C PRO A 19 2.20 9.36 23.27
N GLY A 20 1.15 8.85 22.61
CA GLY A 20 -0.08 9.60 22.34
C GLY A 20 -0.06 10.48 21.07
N MET A 21 0.94 10.38 20.18
CA MET A 21 0.98 11.16 18.94
C MET A 21 0.68 10.28 17.72
N THR A 22 -0.43 10.58 17.04
CA THR A 22 -0.79 9.94 15.76
C THR A 22 -0.05 10.62 14.60
N LEU A 23 0.61 9.84 13.74
CA LEU A 23 1.21 10.35 12.52
C LEU A 23 0.15 10.58 11.44
N LEU A 24 0.18 11.73 10.79
CA LEU A 24 -0.58 12.00 9.57
C LEU A 24 0.38 12.04 8.40
N LEU A 25 0.26 11.07 7.48
CA LEU A 25 1.19 10.87 6.38
C LEU A 25 0.47 11.07 5.04
N GLY A 26 0.89 12.08 4.31
CA GLY A 26 0.43 12.31 2.94
C GLY A 26 1.13 11.41 1.92
N ASP A 27 0.64 11.42 0.69
CA ASP A 27 1.20 10.63 -0.42
C ASP A 27 2.69 10.95 -0.67
N ALA A 28 3.07 12.22 -0.58
CA ALA A 28 4.46 12.67 -0.74
C ALA A 28 5.39 12.16 0.39
N ASP A 29 4.90 12.10 1.63
CA ASP A 29 5.66 11.57 2.76
C ASP A 29 5.98 10.09 2.54
N ILE A 30 4.98 9.31 2.11
CA ILE A 30 5.14 7.90 1.77
C ILE A 30 6.17 7.72 0.66
N GLN A 31 6.06 8.47 -0.44
CA GLN A 31 6.97 8.37 -1.57
C GLN A 31 8.41 8.76 -1.23
N SER A 32 8.62 9.61 -0.21
CA SER A 32 9.95 10.04 0.20
C SER A 32 10.75 8.98 0.95
N VAL A 33 10.07 8.02 1.59
CA VAL A 33 10.70 7.01 2.47
C VAL A 33 10.49 5.57 2.02
N PHE A 34 9.66 5.32 1.00
CA PHE A 34 9.24 3.98 0.63
C PHE A 34 9.46 3.72 -0.87
N GLY A 35 10.15 2.62 -1.18
CA GLY A 35 10.51 2.25 -2.54
C GLY A 35 10.07 0.84 -2.95
N TRP A 36 10.41 0.46 -4.19
CA TRP A 36 10.03 -0.85 -4.74
C TRP A 36 10.61 -2.02 -3.96
N ARG A 37 11.86 -1.91 -3.50
CA ARG A 37 12.51 -2.96 -2.73
C ARG A 37 11.82 -3.16 -1.39
N ASP A 38 11.51 -2.08 -0.69
CA ASP A 38 10.82 -2.14 0.61
C ASP A 38 9.44 -2.80 0.47
N ALA A 39 8.69 -2.44 -0.59
CA ALA A 39 7.39 -3.03 -0.88
C ALA A 39 7.48 -4.53 -1.18
N ILE A 40 8.47 -4.95 -1.97
CA ILE A 40 8.66 -6.35 -2.37
C ILE A 40 9.11 -7.20 -1.17
N GLU A 41 10.04 -6.70 -0.36
CA GLU A 41 10.52 -7.38 0.84
C GLU A 41 9.43 -7.50 1.90
N ALA A 42 8.66 -6.43 2.15
CA ALA A 42 7.54 -6.47 3.08
C ALA A 42 6.46 -7.49 2.66
N LEU A 43 6.15 -7.56 1.35
CA LEU A 43 5.21 -8.56 0.84
C LEU A 43 5.75 -9.97 0.91
N ARG A 44 7.02 -10.17 0.58
CA ARG A 44 7.69 -11.48 0.70
C ARG A 44 7.60 -11.98 2.14
N ALA A 45 7.95 -11.14 3.11
CA ALA A 45 7.83 -11.48 4.53
C ALA A 45 6.39 -11.80 4.93
N ALA A 46 5.41 -10.97 4.51
CA ALA A 46 4.01 -11.19 4.81
C ALA A 46 3.47 -12.50 4.25
N TYR A 47 3.84 -12.87 3.03
CA TYR A 47 3.42 -14.15 2.42
C TYR A 47 4.06 -15.36 3.08
N LEU A 48 5.30 -15.26 3.55
CA LEU A 48 5.97 -16.36 4.27
C LEU A 48 5.37 -16.59 5.66
N THR A 49 4.82 -15.56 6.29
CA THR A 49 4.23 -15.64 7.64
C THR A 49 2.72 -15.86 7.64
N ALA A 50 2.07 -15.81 6.48
CA ALA A 50 0.61 -15.95 6.38
C ALA A 50 0.06 -17.34 6.72
N ASP A 51 0.92 -18.35 6.77
CA ASP A 51 0.52 -19.77 6.87
C ASP A 51 0.84 -20.44 8.22
N ASP A 52 0.86 -19.71 9.32
CA ASP A 52 1.15 -20.26 10.64
C ASP A 52 0.05 -21.19 11.20
N GLY A 53 -0.92 -21.59 10.39
CA GLY A 53 -1.90 -22.64 10.73
C GLY A 53 -2.81 -22.38 11.94
N VAL A 54 -2.79 -21.21 12.54
CA VAL A 54 -3.60 -20.86 13.71
C VAL A 54 -4.99 -20.40 13.27
N ALA A 55 -5.85 -21.37 12.98
CA ALA A 55 -7.23 -21.16 12.57
C ALA A 55 -8.18 -20.76 13.72
N ASP A 56 -7.71 -20.65 14.95
CA ASP A 56 -8.57 -20.70 16.12
C ASP A 56 -9.13 -19.35 16.62
N HIS A 57 -8.72 -18.22 16.04
CA HIS A 57 -9.17 -16.88 16.53
C HIS A 57 -9.75 -15.97 15.44
N GLY A 58 -10.39 -16.55 14.45
CA GLY A 58 -10.92 -15.80 13.31
C GLY A 58 -9.87 -15.51 12.24
N ALA A 59 -10.31 -15.02 11.09
CA ALA A 59 -9.42 -14.75 9.97
C ALA A 59 -8.54 -13.51 10.27
N ARG A 60 -7.21 -13.66 10.25
CA ARG A 60 -6.25 -12.54 10.35
C ARG A 60 -6.45 -11.52 9.21
N TYR A 61 -6.87 -12.00 8.06
CA TYR A 61 -7.18 -11.21 6.87
C TYR A 61 -8.56 -11.60 6.35
N PRO A 62 -9.63 -11.05 6.95
CA PRO A 62 -11.00 -11.42 6.58
C PRO A 62 -11.33 -11.01 5.15
N ALA A 63 -12.40 -11.58 4.61
CA ALA A 63 -12.93 -11.19 3.32
C ALA A 63 -13.26 -9.68 3.31
N ARG A 64 -13.02 -9.05 2.17
CA ARG A 64 -13.26 -7.61 1.99
C ARG A 64 -14.73 -7.31 2.14
N SER A 65 -15.09 -6.32 2.96
CA SER A 65 -16.45 -5.79 3.00
C SER A 65 -16.60 -4.62 2.03
N ILE A 66 -17.78 -4.49 1.44
CA ILE A 66 -18.12 -3.40 0.55
C ILE A 66 -19.55 -2.96 0.77
N ALA A 67 -19.74 -1.67 1.08
CA ALA A 67 -21.02 -1.00 1.10
C ALA A 67 -21.21 -0.22 -0.21
N ARG A 68 -22.40 -0.29 -0.80
CA ARG A 68 -22.72 0.38 -2.07
C ARG A 68 -23.92 1.29 -1.88
N GLY A 69 -23.82 2.50 -2.42
CA GLY A 69 -24.91 3.45 -2.62
C GLY A 69 -25.13 3.70 -4.11
N ASP A 70 -26.03 4.64 -4.42
CA ASP A 70 -26.41 4.94 -5.81
C ASP A 70 -25.28 5.57 -6.62
N THR A 71 -24.43 6.38 -5.98
CA THR A 71 -23.37 7.16 -6.65
C THR A 71 -21.95 6.79 -6.22
N GLY A 72 -21.82 5.94 -5.20
CA GLY A 72 -20.52 5.58 -4.67
C GLY A 72 -20.49 4.28 -3.89
N TRP A 73 -19.29 3.85 -3.54
CA TRP A 73 -19.10 2.69 -2.69
C TRP A 73 -17.91 2.89 -1.75
N LEU A 74 -17.96 2.21 -0.61
CA LEU A 74 -16.87 2.14 0.36
C LEU A 74 -16.47 0.67 0.57
N ARG A 75 -15.18 0.40 0.43
CA ARG A 75 -14.58 -0.92 0.70
C ARG A 75 -13.65 -0.84 1.89
N VAL A 76 -13.69 -1.85 2.74
CA VAL A 76 -12.80 -1.99 3.89
C VAL A 76 -12.00 -3.29 3.77
N LEU A 77 -10.69 -3.17 3.97
CA LEU A 77 -9.76 -4.28 4.00
C LEU A 77 -9.02 -4.19 5.34
N SER A 78 -9.38 -5.04 6.29
CA SER A 78 -8.70 -5.09 7.59
C SER A 78 -7.68 -6.21 7.64
N GLY A 79 -6.73 -6.09 8.57
CA GLY A 79 -5.72 -7.11 8.82
C GLY A 79 -5.10 -6.97 10.21
N VAL A 80 -4.85 -8.12 10.82
CA VAL A 80 -4.16 -8.25 12.11
C VAL A 80 -3.04 -9.28 11.93
N PRO A 81 -1.80 -8.84 11.61
CA PRO A 81 -0.65 -9.73 11.44
C PRO A 81 -0.35 -10.54 12.71
N GLY A 82 0.15 -11.76 12.54
CA GLY A 82 0.30 -12.72 13.65
C GLY A 82 1.45 -12.46 14.62
N HIS A 83 2.37 -11.58 14.26
CA HIS A 83 3.60 -11.40 15.06
C HIS A 83 3.60 -10.13 15.92
N GLY A 84 2.43 -9.60 16.23
CA GLY A 84 2.31 -8.34 16.99
C GLY A 84 2.67 -7.10 16.17
N GLY A 85 2.90 -5.99 16.84
CA GLY A 85 3.21 -4.73 16.21
C GLY A 85 1.97 -3.97 15.77
N LEU A 86 1.74 -3.79 14.48
CA LEU A 86 0.63 -3.00 13.97
C LEU A 86 -0.51 -3.87 13.45
N MET A 87 -1.73 -3.43 13.68
CA MET A 87 -2.94 -3.88 13.00
C MET A 87 -3.58 -2.69 12.26
N GLY A 88 -4.46 -2.95 11.30
CA GLY A 88 -5.04 -1.81 10.60
C GLY A 88 -6.09 -2.14 9.57
N ALA A 89 -6.54 -1.09 8.91
CA ALA A 89 -7.47 -1.19 7.82
C ALA A 89 -7.14 -0.21 6.70
N LYS A 90 -7.36 -0.66 5.47
CA LYS A 90 -7.39 0.19 4.29
C LYS A 90 -8.84 0.44 3.91
N LEU A 91 -9.21 1.71 3.79
CA LEU A 91 -10.48 2.15 3.27
C LEU A 91 -10.29 2.64 1.83
N ILE A 92 -11.23 2.25 0.96
CA ILE A 92 -11.28 2.71 -0.42
C ILE A 92 -12.66 3.29 -0.65
N ALA A 93 -12.75 4.59 -0.86
CA ALA A 93 -13.98 5.27 -1.24
C ALA A 93 -13.92 5.60 -2.73
N ALA A 94 -14.97 5.29 -3.47
CA ALA A 94 -15.07 5.63 -4.88
C ALA A 94 -16.41 6.26 -5.22
N ALA A 95 -16.33 7.29 -6.06
CA ALA A 95 -17.47 7.96 -6.67
C ALA A 95 -17.30 7.90 -8.20
N PRO A 96 -17.68 6.77 -8.84
CA PRO A 96 -17.49 6.57 -10.28
C PRO A 96 -18.06 7.68 -11.18
N PRO A 97 -19.25 8.26 -10.88
CA PRO A 97 -19.75 9.37 -11.69
C PRO A 97 -18.86 10.62 -11.66
N ALA A 98 -18.11 10.81 -10.58
CA ALA A 98 -17.15 11.91 -10.45
C ALA A 98 -15.73 11.53 -10.92
N GLY A 99 -15.51 10.26 -11.30
CA GLY A 99 -14.18 9.74 -11.64
C GLY A 99 -13.19 9.77 -10.46
N GLN A 100 -13.67 9.75 -9.21
CA GLN A 100 -12.87 9.92 -8.01
C GLN A 100 -12.73 8.62 -7.22
N VAL A 101 -11.52 8.37 -6.75
CA VAL A 101 -11.19 7.31 -5.78
C VAL A 101 -10.24 7.86 -4.74
N SER A 102 -10.52 7.57 -3.47
CA SER A 102 -9.66 7.95 -2.34
C SER A 102 -9.28 6.71 -1.54
N TYR A 103 -8.08 6.74 -1.00
CA TYR A 103 -7.53 5.66 -0.18
C TYR A 103 -7.06 6.20 1.15
N LEU A 104 -7.46 5.56 2.24
CA LEU A 104 -6.99 5.86 3.60
C LEU A 104 -6.53 4.56 4.25
N ILE A 105 -5.39 4.62 4.96
CA ILE A 105 -4.87 3.52 5.78
C ILE A 105 -4.82 4.01 7.21
N ALA A 106 -5.46 3.27 8.12
CA ALA A 106 -5.37 3.48 9.55
C ALA A 106 -4.55 2.35 10.17
N LEU A 107 -3.55 2.70 10.98
CA LEU A 107 -2.68 1.77 11.68
C LEU A 107 -2.81 1.96 13.18
N PHE A 108 -2.98 0.86 13.89
CA PHE A 108 -3.10 0.80 15.35
C PHE A 108 -2.02 -0.11 15.92
N ASP A 109 -1.56 0.19 17.11
CA ASP A 109 -0.73 -0.73 17.87
C ASP A 109 -1.57 -1.89 18.40
N GLN A 110 -1.09 -3.14 18.24
CA GLN A 110 -1.84 -4.32 18.65
C GLN A 110 -1.94 -4.49 20.17
N GLY A 111 -0.96 -3.97 20.92
CA GLY A 111 -0.92 -4.11 22.38
C GLY A 111 -1.74 -3.09 23.11
N SER A 112 -1.76 -1.85 22.64
CA SER A 112 -2.45 -0.73 23.30
C SER A 112 -3.75 -0.32 22.62
N ALA A 113 -3.98 -0.74 21.37
CA ALA A 113 -5.06 -0.26 20.50
C ALA A 113 -4.99 1.26 20.18
N GLU A 114 -3.87 1.90 20.46
CA GLU A 114 -3.68 3.31 20.11
C GLU A 114 -3.56 3.49 18.59
N LEU A 115 -4.14 4.57 18.08
CA LEU A 115 -3.99 4.97 16.70
C LEU A 115 -2.57 5.51 16.46
N VAL A 116 -1.76 4.77 15.73
CA VAL A 116 -0.36 5.12 15.44
C VAL A 116 -0.25 6.05 14.23
N ALA A 117 -1.00 5.75 13.15
CA ALA A 117 -0.92 6.53 11.94
C ALA A 117 -2.22 6.52 11.14
N LEU A 118 -2.46 7.64 10.44
CA LEU A 118 -3.36 7.75 9.30
C LEU A 118 -2.52 8.12 8.08
N ALA A 119 -2.60 7.33 7.03
CA ALA A 119 -1.81 7.54 5.83
C ALA A 119 -2.69 7.62 4.58
N ASP A 120 -2.34 8.50 3.65
CA ASP A 120 -2.84 8.41 2.28
C ASP A 120 -2.40 7.08 1.67
N GLY A 121 -3.35 6.33 1.14
CA GLY A 121 -3.09 4.99 0.61
C GLY A 121 -2.82 4.95 -0.89
N ASN A 122 -2.71 6.08 -1.60
CA ASN A 122 -2.58 6.11 -3.05
C ASN A 122 -1.25 5.51 -3.51
N ALA A 123 -0.12 6.03 -3.07
CA ALA A 123 1.19 5.49 -3.39
C ALA A 123 1.33 4.03 -2.94
N ILE A 124 0.93 3.73 -1.69
CA ILE A 124 0.98 2.37 -1.13
C ILE A 124 0.15 1.39 -1.98
N THR A 125 -1.02 1.82 -2.50
CA THR A 125 -1.84 0.99 -3.39
C THR A 125 -1.07 0.57 -4.63
N GLY A 126 -0.42 1.51 -5.28
CA GLY A 126 0.41 1.22 -6.44
C GLY A 126 1.62 0.36 -6.11
N TYR A 127 2.36 0.70 -5.06
CA TYR A 127 3.52 -0.08 -4.62
C TYR A 127 3.15 -1.53 -4.31
N ARG A 128 2.17 -1.78 -3.43
CA ARG A 128 1.81 -3.13 -3.02
C ARG A 128 1.26 -3.97 -4.19
N THR A 129 0.50 -3.35 -5.11
CA THR A 129 -0.08 -4.06 -6.25
C THR A 129 1.01 -4.49 -7.22
N ALA A 130 1.89 -3.58 -7.61
CA ALA A 130 2.97 -3.86 -8.52
C ALA A 130 4.05 -4.76 -7.89
N ALA A 131 4.35 -4.61 -6.61
CA ALA A 131 5.29 -5.46 -5.89
C ALA A 131 4.83 -6.92 -5.81
N THR A 132 3.52 -7.18 -5.71
CA THR A 132 2.97 -8.54 -5.80
C THR A 132 3.31 -9.19 -7.14
N SER A 133 3.13 -8.47 -8.24
CA SER A 133 3.47 -8.96 -9.60
C SER A 133 4.97 -9.13 -9.79
N ALA A 134 5.78 -8.21 -9.25
CA ALA A 134 7.23 -8.32 -9.30
C ALA A 134 7.74 -9.55 -8.54
N LEU A 135 7.19 -9.81 -7.35
CA LEU A 135 7.52 -10.99 -6.56
C LEU A 135 7.14 -12.28 -7.31
N ALA A 136 5.96 -12.32 -7.93
CA ALA A 136 5.54 -13.46 -8.74
C ALA A 136 6.44 -13.65 -9.97
N ALA A 137 6.80 -12.57 -10.67
CA ALA A 137 7.70 -12.64 -11.82
C ALA A 137 9.10 -13.11 -11.42
N ASP A 138 9.62 -12.66 -10.27
CA ASP A 138 10.92 -13.08 -9.75
C ASP A 138 10.96 -14.58 -9.44
N LEU A 139 9.87 -15.15 -8.92
CA LEU A 139 9.78 -16.55 -8.52
C LEU A 139 9.44 -17.50 -9.68
N LEU A 140 8.67 -17.03 -10.67
CA LEU A 140 8.06 -17.91 -11.69
C LEU A 140 8.65 -17.74 -13.09
N ALA A 141 9.27 -16.60 -13.40
CA ALA A 141 9.87 -16.39 -14.71
C ALA A 141 11.18 -17.17 -14.85
N SER A 142 11.50 -17.57 -16.09
CA SER A 142 12.76 -18.25 -16.40
C SER A 142 13.98 -17.42 -15.94
N PRO A 143 15.08 -18.05 -15.54
CA PRO A 143 16.31 -17.36 -15.21
C PRO A 143 16.83 -16.48 -16.37
N GLY A 144 17.49 -15.36 -16.03
CA GLY A 144 18.11 -14.45 -17.00
C GLY A 144 17.30 -13.18 -17.24
N PRO A 145 17.73 -12.37 -18.23
CA PRO A 145 17.06 -11.12 -18.58
C PRO A 145 15.65 -11.33 -19.11
N LEU A 146 14.75 -10.39 -18.84
CA LEU A 146 13.34 -10.44 -19.24
C LEU A 146 13.01 -9.43 -20.34
N THR A 147 12.15 -9.84 -21.27
CA THR A 147 11.36 -8.91 -22.08
C THR A 147 9.92 -8.93 -21.56
N VAL A 148 9.40 -7.76 -21.21
CA VAL A 148 8.09 -7.61 -20.54
C VAL A 148 7.08 -7.07 -21.55
N GLY A 149 5.96 -7.80 -21.72
CA GLY A 149 4.77 -7.28 -22.40
C GLY A 149 3.86 -6.58 -21.42
N VAL A 150 3.42 -5.34 -21.75
CA VAL A 150 2.57 -4.53 -20.89
C VAL A 150 1.26 -4.22 -21.61
N LEU A 151 0.15 -4.69 -21.06
CA LEU A 151 -1.19 -4.38 -21.56
C LEU A 151 -1.72 -3.11 -20.87
N GLY A 152 -1.83 -2.01 -21.65
CA GLY A 152 -2.22 -0.70 -21.16
C GLY A 152 -1.05 0.24 -20.87
N SER A 153 -1.36 1.52 -20.63
CA SER A 153 -0.37 2.59 -20.44
C SER A 153 -0.64 3.46 -19.19
N GLY A 154 -1.59 3.05 -18.36
CA GLY A 154 -2.03 3.81 -17.18
C GLY A 154 -1.09 3.72 -15.98
N PHE A 155 -1.60 4.23 -14.86
CA PHE A 155 -0.90 4.28 -13.57
C PHE A 155 -0.35 2.92 -13.14
N GLU A 156 -1.16 1.85 -13.20
CA GLU A 156 -0.74 0.50 -12.79
C GLU A 156 0.30 -0.09 -13.73
N ALA A 157 0.12 0.05 -15.06
CA ALA A 157 1.04 -0.49 -16.05
C ALA A 157 2.49 -0.01 -15.85
N ARG A 158 2.66 1.30 -15.62
CA ARG A 158 3.97 1.89 -15.33
C ARG A 158 4.58 1.37 -14.04
N LYS A 159 3.76 1.26 -12.97
CA LYS A 159 4.23 0.77 -11.66
C LYS A 159 4.64 -0.71 -11.72
N HIS A 160 3.89 -1.55 -12.41
CA HIS A 160 4.23 -2.96 -12.59
C HIS A 160 5.57 -3.14 -13.31
N LEU A 161 5.81 -2.38 -14.37
CA LEU A 161 7.08 -2.43 -15.09
C LEU A 161 8.27 -2.01 -14.19
N LEU A 162 8.13 -0.91 -13.46
CA LEU A 162 9.16 -0.44 -12.53
C LEU A 162 9.42 -1.44 -11.39
N ALA A 163 8.39 -2.07 -10.87
CA ALA A 163 8.53 -3.07 -9.81
C ALA A 163 9.25 -4.33 -10.30
N VAL A 164 8.92 -4.83 -11.51
CA VAL A 164 9.63 -5.96 -12.12
C VAL A 164 11.09 -5.61 -12.37
N ALA A 165 11.38 -4.41 -12.87
CA ALA A 165 12.75 -3.95 -13.10
C ALA A 165 13.56 -3.76 -11.79
N ALA A 166 12.92 -3.65 -10.65
CA ALA A 166 13.60 -3.59 -9.35
C ALA A 166 14.14 -4.94 -8.88
N VAL A 167 13.64 -6.06 -9.41
CA VAL A 167 14.04 -7.43 -9.01
C VAL A 167 14.65 -8.25 -10.15
N ARG A 168 14.42 -7.87 -11.41
CA ARG A 168 14.93 -8.60 -12.58
C ARG A 168 15.55 -7.63 -13.58
N ASP A 169 16.52 -8.12 -14.31
CA ASP A 169 17.08 -7.40 -15.45
C ASP A 169 16.07 -7.39 -16.60
N VAL A 170 15.53 -6.20 -16.92
CA VAL A 170 14.55 -5.98 -17.99
C VAL A 170 15.28 -5.37 -19.19
N VAL A 171 15.53 -6.17 -20.20
CA VAL A 171 16.23 -5.77 -21.44
C VAL A 171 15.29 -5.22 -22.52
N GLY A 172 14.00 -5.34 -22.34
CA GLY A 172 12.99 -4.82 -23.25
C GLY A 172 11.61 -4.74 -22.64
N ALA A 173 10.85 -3.72 -23.02
CA ALA A 173 9.44 -3.57 -22.69
C ALA A 173 8.64 -3.24 -23.95
N ARG A 174 7.50 -3.89 -24.14
CA ARG A 174 6.58 -3.65 -25.25
C ARG A 174 5.20 -3.36 -24.68
N GLY A 175 4.64 -2.18 -25.01
CA GLY A 175 3.25 -1.84 -24.75
C GLY A 175 2.35 -2.34 -25.87
N LEU A 176 1.16 -2.82 -25.50
CA LEU A 176 0.09 -3.25 -26.42
C LEU A 176 -1.16 -2.43 -26.11
#